data_b6a06751acb55be24a59f870587fede3
#
_entry.id   b6a06751acb55be24a59f870587fede3
#
_cell.length_a   1.000
_cell.length_b   1.000
_cell.length_c   1.000
_cell.angle_alpha   90.00
_cell.angle_beta   90.00
_cell.angle_gamma   90.00
#
_symmetry.space_group_name_H-M   'P 1'
#
loop_
_entity.id
_entity.type
_entity.pdbx_description
1 polymer ?
#
loop_
_entity_poly.entity_id
_entity_poly.type
_entity_poly.pdbx_seq_one_letter_code
_entity_poly.pdbx_strand_id
1 'polypeptide(L)'
;MAEDAKSSIQVIQRMSALLGVLAQHPETVSLKQLAQNAGLHPSTAHRILTALVGDRMVERVDQGNYRLGIRLLELGNLVKARISVREHALPFMRELHASTGEAVNLSVRRDDEIVYIERTSSGRAMMRVVNIIGARAPLHITAVGKLFLLEDGLRAYADRTRLPAYTRNTIVTLAALEKELEKIRRQGYATDQEEAELGVRCIGAGIRDDTGALVAGLSVSAPTERMKPAWAGLVKETAQKISCAIGYRGEPQ
;
A
#
# COMPACT_ATOMS: atom_id res chain seq x y z
N MET A 1 34.13 -24.15 -16.62
CA MET A 1 33.61 -22.79 -16.20
C MET A 1 32.21 -22.49 -16.74
N ALA A 2 31.89 -22.64 -18.06
CA ALA A 2 30.53 -22.35 -18.56
C ALA A 2 29.48 -23.38 -18.13
N GLU A 3 29.84 -24.65 -17.95
CA GLU A 3 28.95 -25.75 -17.55
C GLU A 3 28.61 -25.67 -16.06
N ASP A 4 29.56 -25.28 -15.19
CA ASP A 4 29.32 -25.05 -13.76
C ASP A 4 28.40 -23.84 -13.51
N ALA A 5 28.55 -22.76 -14.29
CA ALA A 5 27.67 -21.60 -14.20
C ALA A 5 26.22 -21.92 -14.60
N LYS A 6 26.04 -22.76 -15.64
CA LYS A 6 24.70 -23.21 -16.09
C LYS A 6 24.03 -24.13 -15.05
N SER A 7 24.83 -24.99 -14.41
CA SER A 7 24.35 -25.87 -13.32
C SER A 7 23.92 -25.06 -12.06
N SER A 8 24.68 -24.04 -11.66
CA SER A 8 24.38 -23.22 -10.50
C SER A 8 23.10 -22.36 -10.69
N ILE A 9 22.90 -21.78 -11.87
CA ILE A 9 21.67 -21.04 -12.21
C ILE A 9 20.45 -21.95 -12.14
N GLN A 10 20.57 -23.19 -12.62
CA GLN A 10 19.48 -24.15 -12.60
C GLN A 10 19.10 -24.59 -11.19
N VAL A 11 20.05 -24.67 -10.26
CA VAL A 11 19.77 -24.94 -8.84
C VAL A 11 18.98 -23.81 -8.20
N ILE A 12 19.33 -22.56 -8.46
CA ILE A 12 18.60 -21.39 -7.95
C ILE A 12 17.17 -21.37 -8.46
N GLN A 13 16.94 -21.63 -9.74
CA GLN A 13 15.60 -21.68 -10.34
C GLN A 13 14.74 -22.76 -9.69
N ARG A 14 15.29 -23.97 -9.48
CA ARG A 14 14.60 -25.08 -8.83
C ARG A 14 14.29 -24.80 -7.36
N MET A 15 15.20 -24.16 -6.63
CA MET A 15 15.00 -23.70 -5.27
C MET A 15 13.85 -22.69 -5.20
N SER A 16 13.86 -21.67 -6.07
CA SER A 16 12.81 -20.66 -6.14
C SER A 16 11.45 -21.26 -6.47
N ALA A 17 11.39 -22.25 -7.37
CA ALA A 17 10.16 -22.97 -7.69
C ALA A 17 9.59 -23.71 -6.46
N LEU A 18 10.43 -24.42 -5.69
CA LEU A 18 10.00 -25.11 -4.47
C LEU A 18 9.50 -24.16 -3.39
N LEU A 19 10.22 -23.04 -3.15
CA LEU A 19 9.78 -21.99 -2.23
C LEU A 19 8.48 -21.34 -2.70
N GLY A 20 8.31 -21.12 -4.01
CA GLY A 20 7.08 -20.61 -4.60
C GLY A 20 5.88 -21.51 -4.37
N VAL A 21 6.05 -22.83 -4.48
CA VAL A 21 4.99 -23.80 -4.16
C VAL A 21 4.64 -23.76 -2.68
N LEU A 22 5.63 -23.75 -1.79
CA LEU A 22 5.39 -23.63 -0.33
C LEU A 22 4.66 -22.35 0.04
N ALA A 23 4.96 -21.24 -0.63
CA ALA A 23 4.33 -19.94 -0.38
C ALA A 23 2.83 -19.89 -0.75
N GLN A 24 2.36 -20.80 -1.61
CA GLN A 24 0.93 -20.90 -1.99
C GLN A 24 0.11 -21.75 -1.00
N HIS A 25 0.75 -22.38 -0.03
CA HIS A 25 0.10 -23.31 0.91
C HIS A 25 0.36 -22.81 2.34
N PRO A 26 -0.68 -22.42 3.08
CA PRO A 26 -0.53 -21.91 4.46
C PRO A 26 -0.10 -23.01 5.45
N GLU A 27 -0.36 -24.28 5.09
CA GLU A 27 -0.03 -25.45 5.88
C GLU A 27 1.19 -26.20 5.31
N THR A 28 1.37 -27.44 5.69
CA THR A 28 2.47 -28.26 5.22
C THR A 28 2.17 -28.90 3.87
N VAL A 29 3.20 -29.09 3.05
CA VAL A 29 3.11 -29.73 1.72
C VAL A 29 4.03 -30.94 1.67
N SER A 30 3.54 -32.08 1.14
CA SER A 30 4.34 -33.29 1.02
C SER A 30 5.43 -33.17 -0.05
N LEU A 31 6.53 -33.92 0.12
CA LEU A 31 7.61 -34.00 -0.89
C LEU A 31 7.08 -34.35 -2.28
N LYS A 32 6.11 -35.25 -2.37
CA LYS A 32 5.52 -35.68 -3.64
C LYS A 32 4.80 -34.50 -4.35
N GLN A 33 3.98 -33.76 -3.62
CA GLN A 33 3.29 -32.59 -4.16
C GLN A 33 4.25 -31.47 -4.54
N LEU A 34 5.27 -31.19 -3.68
CA LEU A 34 6.30 -30.20 -3.98
C LEU A 34 7.06 -30.52 -5.26
N ALA A 35 7.49 -31.77 -5.43
CA ALA A 35 8.19 -32.21 -6.63
C ALA A 35 7.31 -32.07 -7.88
N GLN A 36 6.06 -32.52 -7.80
CA GLN A 36 5.10 -32.46 -8.90
C GLN A 36 4.80 -30.99 -9.30
N ASN A 37 4.47 -30.14 -8.35
CA ASN A 37 4.08 -28.75 -8.62
C ASN A 37 5.29 -27.89 -9.07
N ALA A 38 6.49 -28.21 -8.62
CA ALA A 38 7.73 -27.57 -9.07
C ALA A 38 8.30 -28.15 -10.39
N GLY A 39 7.69 -29.19 -10.97
CA GLY A 39 8.19 -29.86 -12.19
C GLY A 39 9.53 -30.56 -11.99
N LEU A 40 9.78 -31.13 -10.80
CA LEU A 40 11.07 -31.74 -10.44
C LEU A 40 10.93 -33.22 -10.17
N HIS A 41 12.02 -33.97 -10.45
CA HIS A 41 12.10 -35.34 -9.96
C HIS A 41 12.18 -35.38 -8.43
N PRO A 42 11.48 -36.28 -7.72
CA PRO A 42 11.44 -36.33 -6.25
C PRO A 42 12.82 -36.37 -5.58
N SER A 43 13.79 -37.07 -6.15
CA SER A 43 15.17 -37.09 -5.59
C SER A 43 15.86 -35.71 -5.66
N THR A 44 15.62 -34.95 -6.74
CA THR A 44 16.16 -33.60 -6.90
C THR A 44 15.48 -32.64 -5.90
N ALA A 45 14.15 -32.70 -5.81
CA ALA A 45 13.41 -31.91 -4.83
C ALA A 45 13.87 -32.20 -3.39
N HIS A 46 14.00 -33.47 -3.02
CA HIS A 46 14.48 -33.88 -1.70
C HIS A 46 15.86 -33.32 -1.37
N ARG A 47 16.82 -33.42 -2.30
CA ARG A 47 18.19 -32.90 -2.09
C ARG A 47 18.19 -31.38 -1.87
N ILE A 48 17.40 -30.63 -2.65
CA ILE A 48 17.30 -29.16 -2.50
C ILE A 48 16.60 -28.82 -1.18
N LEU A 49 15.49 -29.49 -0.84
CA LEU A 49 14.78 -29.28 0.41
C LEU A 49 15.67 -29.60 1.63
N THR A 50 16.50 -30.64 1.55
CA THR A 50 17.45 -30.94 2.64
C THR A 50 18.44 -29.80 2.87
N ALA A 51 18.97 -29.20 1.81
CA ALA A 51 19.83 -28.01 1.92
C ALA A 51 19.06 -26.80 2.50
N LEU A 52 17.84 -26.54 2.04
CA LEU A 52 17.00 -25.44 2.54
C LEU A 52 16.60 -25.64 4.01
N VAL A 53 16.43 -26.86 4.46
CA VAL A 53 16.21 -27.20 5.88
C VAL A 53 17.47 -26.89 6.71
N GLY A 54 18.66 -27.26 6.21
CA GLY A 54 19.93 -26.90 6.84
C GLY A 54 20.09 -25.38 7.04
N ASP A 55 19.66 -24.59 6.04
CA ASP A 55 19.69 -23.11 6.09
C ASP A 55 18.47 -22.50 6.81
N ARG A 56 17.56 -23.29 7.37
CA ARG A 56 16.32 -22.85 8.04
C ARG A 56 15.35 -22.05 7.17
N MET A 57 15.55 -22.08 5.84
CA MET A 57 14.61 -21.48 4.87
C MET A 57 13.35 -22.32 4.69
N VAL A 58 13.43 -23.60 4.98
CA VAL A 58 12.33 -24.58 5.00
C VAL A 58 12.37 -25.34 6.30
N GLU A 59 11.22 -25.68 6.86
CA GLU A 59 11.08 -26.58 7.99
C GLU A 59 10.50 -27.90 7.52
N ARG A 60 11.07 -29.00 7.99
CA ARG A 60 10.50 -30.35 7.88
C ARG A 60 9.69 -30.64 9.15
N VAL A 61 8.38 -30.75 9.01
CA VAL A 61 7.46 -30.86 10.15
C VAL A 61 7.37 -32.32 10.64
N ASP A 62 7.41 -33.26 9.68
CA ASP A 62 7.37 -34.70 9.95
C ASP A 62 8.14 -35.48 8.86
N GLN A 63 7.91 -36.81 8.76
CA GLN A 63 8.64 -37.71 7.84
C GLN A 63 8.41 -37.43 6.33
N GLY A 64 7.89 -36.29 5.93
CA GLY A 64 7.71 -36.02 4.49
C GLY A 64 7.00 -34.73 4.15
N ASN A 65 6.62 -33.96 5.15
CA ASN A 65 5.93 -32.68 4.97
C ASN A 65 6.84 -31.51 5.30
N TYR A 66 6.71 -30.43 4.52
CA TYR A 66 7.55 -29.24 4.55
C TYR A 66 6.71 -27.98 4.61
N ARG A 67 7.24 -26.92 5.21
CA ARG A 67 6.68 -25.56 5.18
C ARG A 67 7.81 -24.53 5.09
N LEU A 68 7.46 -23.27 4.84
CA LEU A 68 8.43 -22.16 4.90
C LEU A 68 9.04 -22.05 6.29
N GLY A 69 10.35 -21.82 6.36
CA GLY A 69 11.13 -21.73 7.58
C GLY A 69 11.32 -20.31 8.08
N ILE A 70 11.63 -20.20 9.37
CA ILE A 70 11.75 -18.91 10.09
C ILE A 70 12.83 -17.98 9.49
N ARG A 71 13.86 -18.53 8.83
CA ARG A 71 14.91 -17.73 8.21
C ARG A 71 14.38 -16.76 7.15
N LEU A 72 13.32 -17.13 6.44
CA LEU A 72 12.68 -16.26 5.46
C LEU A 72 12.05 -15.04 6.13
N LEU A 73 11.45 -15.20 7.32
CA LEU A 73 10.92 -14.09 8.10
C LEU A 73 12.05 -13.16 8.60
N GLU A 74 13.16 -13.73 9.10
CA GLU A 74 14.34 -12.95 9.51
C GLU A 74 14.86 -12.07 8.37
N LEU A 75 15.02 -12.63 7.17
CA LEU A 75 15.48 -11.91 5.99
C LEU A 75 14.43 -10.90 5.50
N GLY A 76 13.15 -11.29 5.49
CA GLY A 76 12.03 -10.41 5.12
C GLY A 76 11.92 -9.18 6.03
N ASN A 77 12.11 -9.33 7.34
CA ASN A 77 12.09 -8.21 8.28
C ASN A 77 13.22 -7.20 8.02
N LEU A 78 14.41 -7.66 7.61
CA LEU A 78 15.49 -6.76 7.21
C LEU A 78 15.17 -5.98 5.93
N VAL A 79 14.44 -6.58 5.00
CA VAL A 79 13.93 -5.88 3.81
C VAL A 79 12.85 -4.89 4.22
N LYS A 80 11.85 -5.33 5.02
CA LYS A 80 10.73 -4.51 5.49
C LYS A 80 11.20 -3.26 6.23
N ALA A 81 12.24 -3.36 7.05
CA ALA A 81 12.82 -2.22 7.78
C ALA A 81 13.39 -1.11 6.87
N ARG A 82 13.68 -1.41 5.61
CA ARG A 82 14.19 -0.45 4.60
C ARG A 82 13.12 0.10 3.68
N ILE A 83 11.89 -0.46 3.72
CA ILE A 83 10.81 0.02 2.86
C ILE A 83 10.32 1.37 3.37
N SER A 84 10.59 2.40 2.59
CA SER A 84 10.05 3.75 2.78
C SER A 84 8.91 3.98 1.80
N VAL A 85 7.68 4.12 2.29
CA VAL A 85 6.53 4.43 1.42
C VAL A 85 6.78 5.69 0.59
N ARG A 86 7.52 6.66 1.14
CA ARG A 86 7.86 7.91 0.45
C ARG A 86 8.74 7.66 -0.78
N GLU A 87 9.79 6.87 -0.63
CA GLU A 87 10.74 6.58 -1.72
C GLU A 87 10.09 5.77 -2.84
N HIS A 88 9.28 4.77 -2.47
CA HIS A 88 8.54 3.95 -3.44
C HIS A 88 7.43 4.72 -4.14
N ALA A 89 6.78 5.67 -3.47
CA ALA A 89 5.69 6.46 -4.04
C ALA A 89 6.17 7.52 -5.04
N LEU A 90 7.37 8.08 -4.85
CA LEU A 90 7.84 9.26 -5.58
C LEU A 90 7.84 9.10 -7.12
N PRO A 91 8.28 7.98 -7.73
CA PRO A 91 8.20 7.80 -9.18
C PRO A 91 6.75 7.87 -9.69
N PHE A 92 5.84 7.16 -9.06
CA PHE A 92 4.42 7.11 -9.43
C PHE A 92 3.72 8.46 -9.22
N MET A 93 4.08 9.19 -8.17
CA MET A 93 3.59 10.56 -7.94
C MET A 93 3.99 11.50 -9.06
N ARG A 94 5.22 11.39 -9.59
CA ARG A 94 5.70 12.18 -10.73
C ARG A 94 4.93 11.86 -12.01
N GLU A 95 4.64 10.59 -12.26
CA GLU A 95 3.83 10.16 -13.41
C GLU A 95 2.39 10.68 -13.31
N LEU A 96 1.77 10.59 -12.13
CA LEU A 96 0.42 11.12 -11.89
C LEU A 96 0.40 12.66 -12.03
N HIS A 97 1.43 13.35 -11.53
CA HIS A 97 1.58 14.79 -11.72
C HIS A 97 1.71 15.15 -13.22
N ALA A 98 2.54 14.43 -13.98
CA ALA A 98 2.69 14.65 -15.42
C ALA A 98 1.37 14.45 -16.17
N SER A 99 0.55 13.48 -15.75
CA SER A 99 -0.74 13.16 -16.38
C SER A 99 -1.86 14.17 -16.03
N THR A 100 -1.81 14.77 -14.85
CA THR A 100 -2.86 15.69 -14.36
C THR A 100 -2.46 17.17 -14.48
N GLY A 101 -1.18 17.48 -14.43
CA GLY A 101 -0.63 18.84 -14.30
C GLY A 101 -0.85 19.47 -12.93
N GLU A 102 -1.41 18.73 -11.97
CA GLU A 102 -1.81 19.24 -10.65
C GLU A 102 -0.94 18.68 -9.53
N ALA A 103 -1.04 19.27 -8.33
CA ALA A 103 -0.27 18.85 -7.19
C ALA A 103 -0.67 17.44 -6.73
N VAL A 104 0.32 16.56 -6.59
CA VAL A 104 0.14 15.22 -6.02
C VAL A 104 0.80 15.18 -4.65
N ASN A 105 0.06 14.74 -3.64
CA ASN A 105 0.51 14.70 -2.26
C ASN A 105 0.49 13.27 -1.73
N LEU A 106 1.45 12.95 -0.88
CA LEU A 106 1.51 11.74 -0.08
C LEU A 106 1.41 12.14 1.39
N SER A 107 0.50 11.52 2.13
CA SER A 107 0.31 11.80 3.54
C SER A 107 0.10 10.53 4.36
N VAL A 108 0.46 10.61 5.64
CA VAL A 108 0.30 9.55 6.64
C VAL A 108 -0.55 10.06 7.79
N ARG A 109 -1.23 9.17 8.52
CA ARG A 109 -1.94 9.54 9.75
C ARG A 109 -0.97 9.71 10.92
N ARG A 110 -1.20 10.75 11.69
CA ARG A 110 -0.62 10.97 13.02
C ARG A 110 -1.72 11.47 13.95
N ASP A 111 -2.17 10.60 14.84
CA ASP A 111 -3.27 10.86 15.76
C ASP A 111 -4.57 11.23 15.02
N ASP A 112 -5.06 12.45 15.22
CA ASP A 112 -6.28 12.99 14.65
C ASP A 112 -6.06 13.82 13.36
N GLU A 113 -4.86 13.76 12.79
CA GLU A 113 -4.45 14.54 11.61
C GLU A 113 -3.73 13.66 10.58
N ILE A 114 -3.73 14.12 9.33
CA ILE A 114 -2.72 13.68 8.35
C ILE A 114 -1.51 14.61 8.42
N VAL A 115 -0.34 14.04 8.08
CA VAL A 115 0.91 14.77 7.87
C VAL A 115 1.34 14.56 6.43
N TYR A 116 1.58 15.64 5.70
CA TYR A 116 2.09 15.59 4.34
C TYR A 116 3.59 15.26 4.34
N ILE A 117 3.98 14.09 3.82
CA ILE A 117 5.36 13.61 3.84
C ILE A 117 6.08 13.75 2.50
N GLU A 118 5.33 13.94 1.40
CA GLU A 118 5.89 14.21 0.07
C GLU A 118 4.86 14.96 -0.78
N ARG A 119 5.39 15.75 -1.75
CA ARG A 119 4.60 16.49 -2.73
C ARG A 119 5.34 16.63 -4.05
N THR A 120 4.62 16.45 -5.16
CA THR A 120 5.08 16.85 -6.49
C THR A 120 4.19 17.94 -7.05
N SER A 121 4.78 19.04 -7.51
CA SER A 121 4.03 20.15 -8.12
C SER A 121 4.94 20.95 -9.06
N SER A 122 4.35 21.61 -10.04
CA SER A 122 5.06 22.44 -11.04
C SER A 122 5.33 23.89 -10.57
N GLY A 123 5.33 24.15 -9.28
CA GLY A 123 5.60 25.51 -8.73
C GLY A 123 4.49 26.53 -8.88
N ARG A 124 3.38 26.22 -9.57
CA ARG A 124 2.21 27.10 -9.78
C ARG A 124 1.12 26.96 -8.71
N ALA A 125 1.43 26.38 -7.55
CA ALA A 125 0.44 26.08 -6.54
C ALA A 125 0.00 27.34 -5.80
N MET A 126 -1.24 27.76 -6.01
CA MET A 126 -1.92 28.84 -5.30
C MET A 126 -2.62 28.37 -4.00
N MET A 127 -2.42 27.14 -3.56
CA MET A 127 -3.06 26.56 -2.36
C MET A 127 -2.31 26.94 -1.09
N ARG A 128 -3.01 27.50 -0.10
CA ARG A 128 -2.43 27.97 1.17
C ARG A 128 -2.16 26.85 2.16
N VAL A 129 -3.06 25.87 2.24
CA VAL A 129 -3.03 24.85 3.32
C VAL A 129 -1.99 23.73 3.09
N VAL A 130 -1.54 23.46 1.86
CA VAL A 130 -0.70 22.28 1.54
C VAL A 130 0.61 22.68 0.85
N ASN A 131 1.27 23.73 1.29
CA ASN A 131 2.51 24.16 0.62
C ASN A 131 3.79 23.63 1.23
N ILE A 132 3.76 22.95 2.37
CA ILE A 132 4.95 22.56 3.11
C ILE A 132 4.91 21.07 3.47
N ILE A 133 5.97 20.33 3.14
CA ILE A 133 6.19 18.99 3.69
C ILE A 133 6.27 19.11 5.21
N GLY A 134 5.55 18.24 5.94
CA GLY A 134 5.39 18.32 7.39
C GLY A 134 4.13 19.09 7.83
N ALA A 135 3.42 19.78 6.94
CA ALA A 135 2.13 20.36 7.26
C ALA A 135 1.12 19.30 7.71
N ARG A 136 0.19 19.71 8.57
CA ARG A 136 -0.84 18.85 9.16
C ARG A 136 -2.23 19.35 8.78
N ALA A 137 -3.18 18.43 8.70
CA ALA A 137 -4.58 18.75 8.49
C ALA A 137 -5.49 17.72 9.17
N PRO A 138 -6.63 18.15 9.77
CA PRO A 138 -7.59 17.24 10.38
C PRO A 138 -8.13 16.18 9.44
N LEU A 139 -8.43 14.99 9.98
CA LEU A 139 -8.87 13.85 9.16
C LEU A 139 -10.20 14.13 8.43
N HIS A 140 -11.19 14.76 9.06
CA HIS A 140 -12.53 14.91 8.49
C HIS A 140 -12.62 15.88 7.30
N ILE A 141 -11.67 16.81 7.16
CA ILE A 141 -11.69 17.83 6.08
C ILE A 141 -10.86 17.43 4.86
N THR A 142 -10.12 16.33 4.91
CA THR A 142 -9.22 15.94 3.83
C THR A 142 -9.64 14.62 3.20
N ALA A 143 -9.43 14.48 1.88
CA ALA A 143 -9.72 13.22 1.18
C ALA A 143 -8.99 12.03 1.83
N VAL A 144 -7.68 12.15 2.06
CA VAL A 144 -6.89 11.07 2.69
C VAL A 144 -7.29 10.84 4.14
N GLY A 145 -7.60 11.89 4.89
CA GLY A 145 -8.04 11.74 6.27
C GLY A 145 -9.32 10.94 6.41
N LYS A 146 -10.29 11.14 5.51
CA LYS A 146 -11.53 10.35 5.48
C LYS A 146 -11.27 8.87 5.18
N LEU A 147 -10.25 8.52 4.41
CA LEU A 147 -9.84 7.13 4.22
C LEU A 147 -9.35 6.49 5.53
N PHE A 148 -8.58 7.20 6.33
CA PHE A 148 -8.16 6.72 7.65
C PHE A 148 -9.34 6.59 8.63
N LEU A 149 -10.31 7.51 8.60
CA LEU A 149 -11.52 7.41 9.42
C LEU A 149 -12.44 6.26 8.99
N LEU A 150 -12.36 5.83 7.74
CA LEU A 150 -13.07 4.66 7.24
C LEU A 150 -12.55 3.35 7.85
N GLU A 151 -11.24 3.28 8.15
CA GLU A 151 -10.62 2.09 8.75
C GLU A 151 -11.02 1.97 10.22
N ASP A 152 -10.88 3.04 11.01
CA ASP A 152 -11.18 3.02 12.44
C ASP A 152 -11.41 4.40 13.07
N GLY A 153 -11.97 4.36 14.27
CA GLY A 153 -11.92 5.47 15.22
C GLY A 153 -12.86 6.65 14.94
N LEU A 154 -13.77 6.57 13.97
CA LEU A 154 -14.64 7.68 13.57
C LEU A 154 -15.37 8.33 14.75
N ARG A 155 -16.07 7.55 15.60
CA ARG A 155 -16.84 8.08 16.74
C ARG A 155 -15.93 8.75 17.76
N ALA A 156 -14.86 8.07 18.17
CA ALA A 156 -13.88 8.61 19.10
C ALA A 156 -13.21 9.87 18.54
N TYR A 157 -12.93 9.93 17.25
CA TYR A 157 -12.42 11.11 16.55
C TYR A 157 -13.42 12.27 16.63
N ALA A 158 -14.70 12.03 16.26
CA ALA A 158 -15.73 13.05 16.28
C ALA A 158 -15.98 13.59 17.70
N ASP A 159 -15.96 12.72 18.70
CA ASP A 159 -16.14 13.10 20.12
C ASP A 159 -15.00 13.96 20.64
N ARG A 160 -13.75 13.66 20.28
CA ARG A 160 -12.57 14.44 20.69
C ARG A 160 -12.49 15.79 19.98
N THR A 161 -12.66 15.79 18.65
CA THR A 161 -12.40 16.98 17.82
C THR A 161 -13.59 17.90 17.69
N ARG A 162 -14.83 17.39 17.90
CA ARG A 162 -16.09 18.11 17.69
C ARG A 162 -16.29 18.58 16.24
N LEU A 163 -15.55 18.03 15.29
CA LEU A 163 -15.63 18.29 13.86
C LEU A 163 -15.70 19.78 13.52
N PRO A 164 -14.66 20.60 13.82
CA PRO A 164 -14.71 22.04 13.60
C PRO A 164 -14.87 22.38 12.12
N ALA A 165 -15.63 23.46 11.84
CA ALA A 165 -15.81 23.97 10.48
C ALA A 165 -14.58 24.78 10.04
N TYR A 166 -14.09 24.51 8.84
CA TYR A 166 -13.02 25.27 8.17
C TYR A 166 -13.56 26.10 7.00
N THR A 167 -14.60 25.58 6.36
CA THR A 167 -15.35 26.28 5.32
C THR A 167 -16.85 26.03 5.51
N ARG A 168 -17.67 26.69 4.71
CA ARG A 168 -19.12 26.41 4.68
C ARG A 168 -19.47 25.00 4.19
N ASN A 169 -18.51 24.31 3.54
CA ASN A 169 -18.70 22.97 2.98
C ASN A 169 -18.17 21.87 3.92
N THR A 170 -17.50 22.23 5.01
CA THR A 170 -16.96 21.26 5.97
C THR A 170 -18.07 20.38 6.55
N ILE A 171 -17.86 19.08 6.58
CA ILE A 171 -18.76 18.13 7.25
C ILE A 171 -18.55 18.26 8.76
N VAL A 172 -19.57 18.75 9.48
CA VAL A 172 -19.49 19.07 10.91
C VAL A 172 -20.37 18.19 11.80
N THR A 173 -21.00 17.15 11.25
CA THR A 173 -21.82 16.21 12.02
C THR A 173 -21.39 14.77 11.78
N LEU A 174 -21.45 13.94 12.84
CA LEU A 174 -21.11 12.53 12.76
C LEU A 174 -21.94 11.81 11.69
N ALA A 175 -23.26 12.04 11.67
CA ALA A 175 -24.15 11.36 10.72
C ALA A 175 -23.84 11.69 9.25
N ALA A 176 -23.49 12.94 8.95
CA ALA A 176 -23.08 13.34 7.61
C ALA A 176 -21.73 12.72 7.22
N LEU A 177 -20.80 12.64 8.18
CA LEU A 177 -19.50 12.01 7.96
C LEU A 177 -19.63 10.48 7.77
N GLU A 178 -20.46 9.81 8.58
CA GLU A 178 -20.78 8.37 8.38
C GLU A 178 -21.31 8.10 6.95
N LYS A 179 -22.24 8.94 6.48
CA LYS A 179 -22.78 8.83 5.11
C LYS A 179 -21.69 9.03 4.02
N GLU A 180 -20.80 9.98 4.23
CA GLU A 180 -19.69 10.21 3.28
C GLU A 180 -18.72 9.03 3.31
N LEU A 181 -18.40 8.43 4.47
CA LEU A 181 -17.55 7.25 4.57
C LEU A 181 -18.18 6.01 3.91
N GLU A 182 -19.50 5.83 3.99
CA GLU A 182 -20.17 4.76 3.24
C GLU A 182 -20.04 4.92 1.73
N LYS A 183 -20.13 6.17 1.23
CA LYS A 183 -19.90 6.48 -0.17
C LYS A 183 -18.45 6.17 -0.57
N ILE A 184 -17.48 6.57 0.25
CA ILE A 184 -16.05 6.28 0.05
C ILE A 184 -15.81 4.77 -0.01
N ARG A 185 -16.40 3.98 0.90
CA ARG A 185 -16.29 2.52 0.90
C ARG A 185 -16.78 1.89 -0.41
N ARG A 186 -17.90 2.37 -0.97
CA ARG A 186 -18.45 1.84 -2.22
C ARG A 186 -17.65 2.21 -3.46
N GLN A 187 -17.09 3.42 -3.50
CA GLN A 187 -16.38 3.91 -4.70
C GLN A 187 -14.87 3.65 -4.65
N GLY A 188 -14.28 3.34 -3.48
CA GLY A 188 -12.87 3.03 -3.29
C GLY A 188 -11.92 4.25 -3.37
N TYR A 189 -12.46 5.47 -3.29
CA TYR A 189 -11.68 6.72 -3.21
C TYR A 189 -12.44 7.76 -2.41
N ALA A 190 -11.74 8.74 -1.87
CA ALA A 190 -12.32 9.85 -1.13
C ALA A 190 -12.16 11.18 -1.88
N THR A 191 -13.04 12.14 -1.58
CA THR A 191 -12.94 13.50 -2.10
C THR A 191 -12.96 14.51 -0.96
N ASP A 192 -12.28 15.63 -1.15
CA ASP A 192 -12.49 16.86 -0.42
C ASP A 192 -13.15 17.85 -1.38
N GLN A 193 -14.35 18.30 -1.03
CA GLN A 193 -15.20 19.17 -1.84
C GLN A 193 -15.18 20.60 -1.30
N GLU A 194 -13.98 21.21 -1.27
CA GLU A 194 -13.78 22.54 -0.67
C GLU A 194 -14.03 22.55 0.86
N GLU A 195 -13.81 21.41 1.52
CA GLU A 195 -14.05 21.26 2.96
C GLU A 195 -12.90 21.83 3.79
N ALA A 196 -11.65 21.69 3.28
CA ALA A 196 -10.46 22.26 3.89
C ALA A 196 -10.22 23.72 3.49
N GLU A 197 -10.41 24.05 2.21
CA GLU A 197 -10.18 25.38 1.63
C GLU A 197 -11.14 25.61 0.47
N LEU A 198 -11.84 26.78 0.48
CA LEU A 198 -12.73 27.17 -0.64
C LEU A 198 -11.92 27.35 -1.92
N GLY A 199 -12.48 26.87 -3.04
CA GLY A 199 -11.84 26.92 -4.35
C GLY A 199 -10.84 25.77 -4.59
N VAL A 200 -10.64 24.87 -3.63
CA VAL A 200 -9.74 23.72 -3.75
C VAL A 200 -10.51 22.42 -3.56
N ARG A 201 -10.28 21.47 -4.46
CA ARG A 201 -10.79 20.09 -4.36
C ARG A 201 -9.66 19.09 -4.37
N CYS A 202 -9.90 17.94 -3.70
CA CYS A 202 -8.96 16.84 -3.70
C CYS A 202 -9.66 15.52 -4.01
N ILE A 203 -8.93 14.62 -4.68
CA ILE A 203 -9.30 13.22 -4.85
C ILE A 203 -8.18 12.39 -4.24
N GLY A 204 -8.48 11.45 -3.33
CA GLY A 204 -7.50 10.63 -2.65
C GLY A 204 -7.83 9.15 -2.67
N ALA A 205 -6.79 8.31 -2.66
CA ALA A 205 -6.88 6.86 -2.51
C ALA A 205 -5.85 6.34 -1.51
N GLY A 206 -6.19 5.21 -0.87
CA GLY A 206 -5.37 4.60 0.17
C GLY A 206 -4.21 3.79 -0.39
N ILE A 207 -3.09 3.81 0.31
CA ILE A 207 -1.92 2.98 0.07
C ILE A 207 -1.81 1.98 1.20
N ARG A 208 -1.79 0.68 0.85
CA ARG A 208 -1.76 -0.43 1.81
C ARG A 208 -0.41 -1.14 1.77
N ASP A 209 0.04 -1.60 2.92
CA ASP A 209 1.27 -2.39 3.03
C ASP A 209 1.03 -3.89 2.79
N ASP A 210 2.07 -4.70 2.99
CA ASP A 210 2.06 -6.16 2.86
C ASP A 210 1.08 -6.88 3.79
N THR A 211 0.62 -6.23 4.85
CA THR A 211 -0.40 -6.75 5.78
C THR A 211 -1.83 -6.36 5.39
N GLY A 212 -1.99 -5.49 4.39
CA GLY A 212 -3.26 -4.88 4.01
C GLY A 212 -3.65 -3.66 4.83
N ALA A 213 -2.83 -3.23 5.78
CA ALA A 213 -3.09 -2.03 6.58
C ALA A 213 -2.94 -0.76 5.73
N LEU A 214 -3.82 0.21 5.95
CA LEU A 214 -3.73 1.54 5.34
C LEU A 214 -2.59 2.33 6.00
N VAL A 215 -1.45 2.46 5.31
CA VAL A 215 -0.24 3.11 5.85
C VAL A 215 -0.03 4.54 5.37
N ALA A 216 -0.59 4.88 4.22
CA ALA A 216 -0.51 6.22 3.64
C ALA A 216 -1.69 6.49 2.72
N GLY A 217 -1.83 7.73 2.26
CA GLY A 217 -2.76 8.09 1.22
C GLY A 217 -2.12 9.01 0.18
N LEU A 218 -2.51 8.76 -1.06
CA LEU A 218 -2.16 9.57 -2.23
C LEU A 218 -3.33 10.49 -2.56
N SER A 219 -3.07 11.75 -2.90
CA SER A 219 -4.12 12.63 -3.40
C SER A 219 -3.64 13.56 -4.51
N VAL A 220 -4.55 13.88 -5.43
CA VAL A 220 -4.44 15.00 -6.37
C VAL A 220 -5.25 16.16 -5.82
N SER A 221 -4.64 17.34 -5.75
CA SER A 221 -5.28 18.58 -5.31
C SER A 221 -5.23 19.62 -6.42
N ALA A 222 -6.39 20.21 -6.75
CA ALA A 222 -6.52 21.18 -7.83
C ALA A 222 -7.53 22.28 -7.46
N PRO A 223 -7.46 23.46 -8.09
CA PRO A 223 -8.56 24.42 -8.11
C PRO A 223 -9.86 23.74 -8.59
N THR A 224 -10.97 24.15 -8.00
CA THR A 224 -12.29 23.54 -8.24
C THR A 224 -12.65 23.47 -9.72
N GLU A 225 -12.36 24.51 -10.48
CA GLU A 225 -12.66 24.60 -11.92
C GLU A 225 -11.76 23.70 -12.79
N ARG A 226 -10.62 23.23 -12.28
CA ARG A 226 -9.70 22.32 -12.99
C ARG A 226 -9.83 20.87 -12.57
N MET A 227 -10.48 20.62 -11.43
CA MET A 227 -10.66 19.25 -10.92
C MET A 227 -11.53 18.41 -11.87
N LYS A 228 -11.01 17.28 -12.31
CA LYS A 228 -11.70 16.36 -13.22
C LYS A 228 -12.10 15.09 -12.50
N PRO A 229 -13.39 14.73 -12.44
CA PRO A 229 -13.86 13.48 -11.82
C PRO A 229 -13.19 12.22 -12.38
N ALA A 230 -12.82 12.23 -13.68
CA ALA A 230 -12.10 11.12 -14.33
C ALA A 230 -10.73 10.79 -13.69
N TRP A 231 -10.14 11.72 -12.96
CA TRP A 231 -8.87 11.47 -12.25
C TRP A 231 -9.01 10.49 -11.07
N ALA A 232 -10.23 10.21 -10.60
CA ALA A 232 -10.45 9.22 -9.55
C ALA A 232 -9.88 7.83 -9.93
N GLY A 233 -10.05 7.40 -11.17
CA GLY A 233 -9.45 6.17 -11.69
C GLY A 233 -7.92 6.20 -11.65
N LEU A 234 -7.32 7.29 -12.13
CA LEU A 234 -5.85 7.46 -12.12
C LEU A 234 -5.26 7.45 -10.71
N VAL A 235 -5.92 8.13 -9.77
CA VAL A 235 -5.48 8.20 -8.36
C VAL A 235 -5.56 6.80 -7.71
N LYS A 236 -6.66 6.05 -7.93
CA LYS A 236 -6.81 4.66 -7.44
C LYS A 236 -5.74 3.75 -8.01
N GLU A 237 -5.55 3.76 -9.33
CA GLU A 237 -4.55 2.93 -10.01
C GLU A 237 -3.14 3.24 -9.50
N THR A 238 -2.81 4.53 -9.34
CA THR A 238 -1.51 4.95 -8.84
C THR A 238 -1.30 4.51 -7.40
N ALA A 239 -2.30 4.67 -6.52
CA ALA A 239 -2.23 4.20 -5.13
C ALA A 239 -2.05 2.68 -5.05
N GLN A 240 -2.71 1.91 -5.94
CA GLN A 240 -2.53 0.47 -6.05
C GLN A 240 -1.13 0.09 -6.50
N LYS A 241 -0.56 0.76 -7.51
CA LYS A 241 0.83 0.55 -7.95
C LYS A 241 1.83 0.78 -6.81
N ILE A 242 1.63 1.84 -6.02
CA ILE A 242 2.46 2.12 -4.85
C ILE A 242 2.30 1.01 -3.80
N SER A 243 1.07 0.59 -3.52
CA SER A 243 0.78 -0.50 -2.57
C SER A 243 1.49 -1.79 -2.99
N CYS A 244 1.41 -2.16 -4.27
CA CYS A 244 2.14 -3.32 -4.80
C CYS A 244 3.67 -3.17 -4.66
N ALA A 245 4.20 -1.97 -4.89
CA ALA A 245 5.64 -1.69 -4.76
C ALA A 245 6.16 -1.82 -3.32
N ILE A 246 5.28 -1.66 -2.31
CA ILE A 246 5.61 -1.86 -0.89
C ILE A 246 5.12 -3.20 -0.33
N GLY A 247 4.69 -4.13 -1.20
CA GLY A 247 4.44 -5.52 -0.84
C GLY A 247 2.97 -5.95 -0.75
N TYR A 248 2.00 -5.06 -0.96
CA TYR A 248 0.57 -5.42 -0.98
C TYR A 248 0.26 -6.38 -2.13
N ARG A 249 -0.47 -7.47 -1.84
CA ARG A 249 -0.85 -8.50 -2.81
C ARG A 249 -2.36 -8.78 -2.86
N GLY A 250 -3.16 -7.92 -2.23
CA GLY A 250 -4.62 -8.04 -2.30
C GLY A 250 -5.18 -7.64 -3.66
N GLU A 251 -6.44 -8.00 -3.93
CA GLU A 251 -7.13 -7.57 -5.14
C GLU A 251 -7.32 -6.03 -5.15
N PRO A 252 -7.31 -5.40 -6.34
CA PRO A 252 -7.66 -3.99 -6.48
C PRO A 252 -9.10 -3.78 -6.00
N GLN A 253 -9.29 -2.84 -5.08
CA GLN A 253 -10.61 -2.43 -4.59
C GLN A 253 -11.32 -1.50 -5.58
#